data_8b3ce3a49524b486e59195cdf8648972
#
_entry.id   8b3ce3a49524b486e59195cdf8648972
#
_cell.length_a   1.000
_cell.length_b   1.000
_cell.length_c   1.000
_cell.angle_alpha   90.00
_cell.angle_beta   90.00
_cell.angle_gamma   90.00
#
_symmetry.space_group_name_H-M   'P 1'
#
loop_
_entity.id
_entity.type
_entity.pdbx_description
1 polymer ?
#
loop_
_entity_poly.entity_id
_entity_poly.type
_entity_poly.pdbx_seq_one_letter_code
_entity_poly.pdbx_strand_id
1 'polypeptide(L)'
;MKAPNHPRTALKSAPARARFLDFACVLLATLALSSCTGSAGKPGTNPDPPTVTISISPTSASVQEGSTKQFSATIAGTSNENVMWSATGGTVTTAGLYTAGAAVGMFTVTAKSMADNSKSASATVTITAPAPPPPPPGTASSIQKDGITWTFSKAVTVGQFVNGDYFVVGPVTITAIDPAPTTSSPYLNGSVLNLPTANGKSGFDSRLNDGTDESWWFDATLRSYPPITLKPGDVLVSSISLAQIHTDPEVMRASDKSASPVKSVSVLTVLSAAPSADAFRPSYCDRSQTIYHANSLQRDLLPSLAPPNPSATPPLAQFEAYYRRPWIDTNAFLFDAPADYMPSYGQHIAFADSYASLLLMLNFTADQKVNLTNYFVQYGIDLYGCAQAGYGWPAFGGHRSGRKLPILFAGVLLNNSGMKNVSVAHPNIFGEDMQTVYVNRLPPAGTFTAAWQGAKVIYGGHYGVNADGSVVSSGLYGPYEQLQPANWPLINPTEQLGEAYRRCCTSVSWVGEALAIHLLHAENIWNHPAFFDYVDRWMTEDDTQAIAEIRAQSGFDYSANWERQGQTRFWLQGEFPQYTFIDDMWKSYR
;
A
#
# COMPACT_ATOMS: atom_id res chain seq x y z
N MET A 1 18.00 -0.38 27.77
CA MET A 1 16.94 0.26 28.55
C MET A 1 15.90 -0.80 28.88
N LYS A 2 15.56 -0.97 30.15
CA LYS A 2 14.63 -2.02 30.59
C LYS A 2 13.24 -1.71 30.06
N ALA A 3 12.56 -2.70 29.47
CA ALA A 3 11.15 -2.62 29.12
C ALA A 3 10.29 -2.42 30.39
N PRO A 4 9.23 -1.62 30.34
CA PRO A 4 8.35 -1.46 31.49
C PRO A 4 7.54 -2.74 31.71
N ASN A 5 7.56 -3.25 32.94
CA ASN A 5 6.69 -4.32 33.42
C ASN A 5 5.24 -3.82 33.45
N HIS A 6 4.36 -4.44 32.68
CA HIS A 6 2.92 -4.21 32.78
C HIS A 6 2.27 -5.14 33.80
N PRO A 7 1.42 -4.64 34.69
CA PRO A 7 0.63 -5.47 35.58
C PRO A 7 -0.52 -6.14 34.79
N ARG A 8 -0.66 -7.44 34.96
CA ARG A 8 -1.77 -8.22 34.44
C ARG A 8 -3.06 -7.84 35.18
N THR A 9 -3.96 -7.13 34.53
CA THR A 9 -5.36 -7.05 34.94
C THR A 9 -6.16 -8.04 34.12
N ALA A 10 -6.78 -8.99 34.80
CA ALA A 10 -7.65 -9.99 34.21
C ALA A 10 -8.92 -9.32 33.68
N LEU A 11 -9.11 -9.31 32.37
CA LEU A 11 -10.35 -8.90 31.74
C LEU A 11 -11.44 -9.96 31.98
N LYS A 12 -12.48 -9.56 32.68
CA LYS A 12 -13.73 -10.32 32.78
C LYS A 12 -14.46 -10.18 31.44
N SER A 13 -14.67 -11.30 30.76
CA SER A 13 -15.46 -11.39 29.55
C SER A 13 -16.93 -11.10 29.81
N ALA A 14 -17.47 -10.06 29.16
CA ALA A 14 -18.92 -9.90 28.97
C ALA A 14 -19.31 -10.43 27.57
N PRO A 15 -20.43 -11.13 27.41
CA PRO A 15 -20.78 -11.74 26.15
C PRO A 15 -21.35 -10.69 25.18
N ALA A 16 -20.66 -10.46 24.08
CA ALA A 16 -21.17 -9.70 22.96
C ALA A 16 -22.21 -10.53 22.21
N ARG A 17 -23.46 -10.06 22.19
CA ARG A 17 -24.52 -10.60 21.34
C ARG A 17 -24.26 -10.15 19.90
N ALA A 18 -23.75 -11.04 19.07
CA ALA A 18 -23.75 -10.86 17.63
C ALA A 18 -25.18 -10.95 17.08
N ARG A 19 -25.67 -9.89 16.47
CA ARG A 19 -26.85 -9.92 15.60
C ARG A 19 -26.36 -10.20 14.18
N PHE A 20 -26.54 -11.44 13.75
CA PHE A 20 -26.48 -11.78 12.33
C PHE A 20 -27.73 -11.20 11.64
N LEU A 21 -27.51 -10.41 10.61
CA LEU A 21 -28.52 -10.09 9.61
C LEU A 21 -28.29 -11.03 8.43
N ASP A 22 -29.16 -12.03 8.35
CA ASP A 22 -29.29 -12.90 7.18
C ASP A 22 -29.79 -12.09 5.98
N PHE A 23 -28.99 -11.97 4.93
CA PHE A 23 -29.45 -11.65 3.61
C PHE A 23 -29.64 -12.95 2.83
N ALA A 24 -30.88 -13.45 2.86
CA ALA A 24 -31.29 -14.53 2.00
C ALA A 24 -31.52 -14.00 0.59
N CYS A 25 -30.67 -14.40 -0.37
CA CYS A 25 -30.94 -14.28 -1.79
C CYS A 25 -32.00 -15.33 -2.16
N VAL A 26 -33.24 -14.91 -2.37
CA VAL A 26 -34.29 -15.77 -2.88
C VAL A 26 -34.11 -15.94 -4.39
N LEU A 27 -33.63 -17.11 -4.79
CA LEU A 27 -33.68 -17.55 -6.18
C LEU A 27 -35.06 -18.20 -6.40
N LEU A 28 -35.97 -17.49 -7.07
CA LEU A 28 -37.22 -18.07 -7.54
C LEU A 28 -36.96 -18.94 -8.77
N ALA A 29 -36.88 -20.23 -8.57
CA ALA A 29 -37.02 -21.22 -9.64
C ALA A 29 -38.52 -21.54 -9.79
N THR A 30 -39.15 -21.01 -10.82
CA THR A 30 -40.51 -21.41 -11.21
C THR A 30 -40.45 -22.70 -12.02
N LEU A 31 -40.83 -23.80 -11.40
CA LEU A 31 -41.17 -25.05 -12.11
C LEU A 31 -42.54 -24.85 -12.77
N ALA A 32 -42.59 -24.84 -14.10
CA ALA A 32 -43.81 -24.95 -14.86
C ALA A 32 -44.10 -26.44 -15.13
N LEU A 33 -45.14 -26.97 -14.52
CA LEU A 33 -45.72 -28.27 -14.90
C LEU A 33 -46.46 -28.08 -16.23
N SER A 34 -45.99 -28.75 -17.27
CA SER A 34 -46.70 -28.87 -18.53
C SER A 34 -47.74 -30.01 -18.46
N SER A 35 -49.02 -29.64 -18.54
CA SER A 35 -50.09 -30.60 -18.90
C SER A 35 -50.22 -30.61 -20.43
N CYS A 36 -50.09 -31.79 -21.01
CA CYS A 36 -50.37 -32.04 -22.41
C CYS A 36 -51.88 -31.94 -22.71
N THR A 37 -52.27 -30.99 -23.56
CA THR A 37 -53.47 -31.14 -24.41
C THR A 37 -53.05 -30.74 -25.83
N GLY A 38 -53.19 -31.66 -26.76
CA GLY A 38 -52.86 -31.47 -28.14
C GLY A 38 -53.86 -30.51 -28.83
N SER A 39 -53.32 -29.63 -29.67
CA SER A 39 -54.08 -29.03 -30.76
C SER A 39 -53.14 -28.65 -31.91
N ALA A 40 -53.74 -28.70 -33.10
CA ALA A 40 -53.14 -28.75 -34.42
C ALA A 40 -52.22 -27.59 -34.79
N GLY A 41 -51.28 -27.89 -35.68
CA GLY A 41 -50.18 -27.07 -36.14
C GLY A 41 -50.54 -25.71 -36.77
N LYS A 42 -49.66 -24.76 -36.49
CA LYS A 42 -49.44 -23.54 -37.25
C LYS A 42 -48.02 -23.56 -37.79
N PRO A 43 -47.72 -23.06 -39.00
CA PRO A 43 -46.38 -23.12 -39.57
C PRO A 43 -45.38 -22.37 -38.69
N GLY A 44 -44.23 -22.96 -38.44
CA GLY A 44 -43.18 -22.41 -37.62
C GLY A 44 -42.66 -21.07 -38.16
N THR A 45 -42.70 -20.07 -37.31
CA THR A 45 -41.85 -18.90 -37.48
C THR A 45 -40.44 -19.34 -37.11
N ASN A 46 -39.56 -19.29 -38.12
CA ASN A 46 -38.11 -19.44 -37.89
C ASN A 46 -37.71 -18.44 -36.79
N PRO A 47 -36.99 -18.85 -35.72
CA PRO A 47 -36.50 -17.87 -34.74
C PRO A 47 -35.65 -16.85 -35.49
N ASP A 48 -35.90 -15.56 -35.25
CA ASP A 48 -35.07 -14.51 -35.80
C ASP A 48 -33.59 -14.82 -35.49
N PRO A 49 -32.67 -14.64 -36.46
CA PRO A 49 -31.28 -14.86 -36.23
C PRO A 49 -30.79 -14.01 -35.05
N PRO A 50 -29.93 -14.54 -34.15
CA PRO A 50 -29.49 -13.84 -32.95
C PRO A 50 -28.84 -12.50 -33.37
N THR A 51 -29.32 -11.41 -32.80
CA THR A 51 -28.81 -10.07 -33.10
C THR A 51 -27.42 -9.90 -32.51
N VAL A 52 -26.43 -9.58 -33.35
CA VAL A 52 -25.06 -9.32 -32.88
C VAL A 52 -25.03 -8.03 -32.08
N THR A 53 -24.45 -8.08 -30.87
CA THR A 53 -24.20 -6.92 -30.00
C THR A 53 -22.73 -6.85 -29.63
N ILE A 54 -22.23 -5.63 -29.37
CA ILE A 54 -20.85 -5.39 -28.91
C ILE A 54 -20.86 -4.38 -27.77
N SER A 55 -20.02 -4.60 -26.75
CA SER A 55 -19.75 -3.66 -25.67
C SER A 55 -18.25 -3.47 -25.52
N ILE A 56 -17.84 -2.34 -24.92
CA ILE A 56 -16.44 -2.00 -24.61
C ILE A 56 -16.30 -1.69 -23.13
N SER A 57 -15.18 -2.10 -22.53
CA SER A 57 -14.84 -1.81 -21.15
C SER A 57 -13.34 -1.47 -21.02
N PRO A 58 -13.00 -0.42 -20.24
CA PRO A 58 -13.90 0.56 -19.64
C PRO A 58 -14.55 1.47 -20.69
N THR A 59 -15.67 2.13 -20.36
CA THR A 59 -16.35 3.09 -21.25
C THR A 59 -15.70 4.47 -21.25
N SER A 60 -14.83 4.75 -20.26
CA SER A 60 -14.00 5.96 -20.21
C SER A 60 -12.69 5.68 -19.48
N ALA A 61 -11.64 6.42 -19.83
CA ALA A 61 -10.34 6.36 -19.18
C ALA A 61 -9.65 7.73 -19.23
N SER A 62 -8.87 8.06 -18.17
CA SER A 62 -7.88 9.12 -18.21
C SER A 62 -6.50 8.48 -18.37
N VAL A 63 -5.72 8.93 -19.36
CA VAL A 63 -4.43 8.33 -19.73
C VAL A 63 -3.45 9.47 -19.96
N GLN A 64 -2.30 9.44 -19.31
CA GLN A 64 -1.25 10.42 -19.52
C GLN A 64 -0.63 10.23 -20.93
N GLU A 65 -0.14 11.31 -21.53
CA GLU A 65 0.63 11.27 -22.78
C GLU A 65 1.68 10.15 -22.75
N GLY A 66 1.74 9.35 -23.82
CA GLY A 66 2.63 8.21 -23.94
C GLY A 66 2.26 6.97 -23.12
N SER A 67 1.31 7.08 -22.18
CA SER A 67 0.87 5.96 -21.34
C SER A 67 -0.07 5.02 -22.08
N THR A 68 -0.22 3.80 -21.55
CA THR A 68 -1.09 2.78 -22.14
C THR A 68 -2.34 2.53 -21.28
N LYS A 69 -3.40 2.06 -21.92
CA LYS A 69 -4.63 1.59 -21.29
C LYS A 69 -5.21 0.41 -22.04
N GLN A 70 -5.46 -0.68 -21.32
CA GLN A 70 -6.14 -1.83 -21.89
C GLN A 70 -7.65 -1.57 -21.97
N PHE A 71 -8.22 -1.83 -23.17
CA PHE A 71 -9.64 -1.94 -23.41
C PHE A 71 -9.99 -3.37 -23.81
N SER A 72 -11.15 -3.84 -23.39
CA SER A 72 -11.71 -5.13 -23.79
C SER A 72 -13.04 -4.91 -24.49
N ALA A 73 -13.39 -5.77 -25.44
CA ALA A 73 -14.70 -5.77 -26.04
C ALA A 73 -15.34 -7.15 -25.90
N THR A 74 -16.64 -7.17 -25.68
CA THR A 74 -17.43 -8.40 -25.62
C THR A 74 -18.46 -8.38 -26.72
N ILE A 75 -18.50 -9.44 -27.54
CA ILE A 75 -19.47 -9.65 -28.60
C ILE A 75 -20.44 -10.76 -28.18
N ALA A 76 -21.72 -10.58 -28.40
CA ALA A 76 -22.74 -11.59 -28.18
C ALA A 76 -23.62 -11.77 -29.44
N GLY A 77 -24.29 -12.92 -29.56
CA GLY A 77 -25.17 -13.23 -30.67
C GLY A 77 -24.47 -13.79 -31.92
N THR A 78 -23.16 -14.16 -31.82
CA THR A 78 -22.39 -14.75 -32.89
C THR A 78 -21.26 -15.63 -32.32
N SER A 79 -20.77 -16.57 -33.14
CA SER A 79 -19.57 -17.35 -32.81
C SER A 79 -18.25 -16.67 -33.24
N ASN A 80 -18.32 -15.59 -34.02
CA ASN A 80 -17.15 -14.81 -34.39
C ASN A 80 -16.99 -13.62 -33.44
N GLU A 81 -16.13 -13.76 -32.43
CA GLU A 81 -15.85 -12.74 -31.42
C GLU A 81 -14.69 -11.80 -31.79
N ASN A 82 -14.20 -11.86 -33.02
CA ASN A 82 -13.10 -10.99 -33.46
C ASN A 82 -13.53 -9.53 -33.54
N VAL A 83 -12.62 -8.64 -33.09
CA VAL A 83 -12.82 -7.20 -33.01
C VAL A 83 -11.77 -6.47 -33.84
N MET A 84 -12.21 -5.49 -34.58
CA MET A 84 -11.34 -4.49 -35.19
C MET A 84 -11.31 -3.24 -34.31
N TRP A 85 -10.10 -2.88 -33.85
CA TRP A 85 -9.87 -1.73 -32.99
C TRP A 85 -9.44 -0.51 -33.82
N SER A 86 -9.89 0.67 -33.39
CA SER A 86 -9.42 1.96 -33.90
C SER A 86 -9.41 3.00 -32.77
N ALA A 87 -8.52 4.00 -32.89
CA ALA A 87 -8.44 5.06 -31.92
C ALA A 87 -8.14 6.41 -32.59
N THR A 88 -8.61 7.49 -31.94
CA THR A 88 -8.16 8.86 -32.21
C THR A 88 -7.22 9.29 -31.09
N GLY A 89 -6.28 10.22 -31.36
CA GLY A 89 -5.36 10.76 -30.35
C GLY A 89 -4.27 9.79 -29.84
N GLY A 90 -4.14 8.61 -30.47
CA GLY A 90 -3.18 7.60 -30.09
C GLY A 90 -3.27 6.39 -31.00
N THR A 91 -2.69 5.26 -30.57
CA THR A 91 -2.75 3.98 -31.29
C THR A 91 -3.40 2.91 -30.42
N VAL A 92 -4.01 1.91 -31.07
CA VAL A 92 -4.55 0.75 -30.35
C VAL A 92 -4.14 -0.53 -31.08
N THR A 93 -3.68 -1.53 -30.32
CA THR A 93 -3.30 -2.83 -30.89
C THR A 93 -4.52 -3.70 -31.20
N THR A 94 -4.33 -4.79 -31.95
CA THR A 94 -5.38 -5.79 -32.19
C THR A 94 -5.89 -6.47 -30.91
N ALA A 95 -5.12 -6.43 -29.83
CA ALA A 95 -5.49 -6.92 -28.51
C ALA A 95 -6.21 -5.86 -27.65
N GLY A 96 -6.47 -4.64 -28.16
CA GLY A 96 -7.17 -3.57 -27.45
C GLY A 96 -6.28 -2.74 -26.51
N LEU A 97 -4.95 -2.87 -26.57
CA LEU A 97 -4.05 -2.02 -25.79
C LEU A 97 -3.89 -0.67 -26.51
N TYR A 98 -4.46 0.37 -25.90
CA TYR A 98 -4.36 1.75 -26.36
C TYR A 98 -3.08 2.40 -25.81
N THR A 99 -2.38 3.16 -26.68
CA THR A 99 -1.26 4.04 -26.29
C THR A 99 -1.64 5.48 -26.61
N ALA A 100 -1.62 6.34 -25.60
CA ALA A 100 -1.93 7.76 -25.75
C ALA A 100 -0.88 8.48 -26.58
N GLY A 101 -1.31 9.30 -27.52
CA GLY A 101 -0.43 10.18 -28.30
C GLY A 101 -0.05 11.44 -27.53
N ALA A 102 0.73 12.33 -28.17
CA ALA A 102 1.24 13.57 -27.56
C ALA A 102 0.19 14.70 -27.43
N ALA A 103 -0.94 14.58 -28.07
CA ALA A 103 -1.97 15.61 -28.01
C ALA A 103 -2.88 15.41 -26.79
N VAL A 104 -2.85 16.35 -25.85
CA VAL A 104 -3.80 16.37 -24.71
C VAL A 104 -5.20 16.71 -25.19
N GLY A 105 -6.21 16.09 -24.57
CA GLY A 105 -7.61 16.31 -24.94
C GLY A 105 -8.45 15.05 -24.82
N MET A 106 -9.69 15.14 -25.31
CA MET A 106 -10.63 14.02 -25.35
C MET A 106 -10.59 13.32 -26.70
N PHE A 107 -10.42 12.00 -26.66
CA PHE A 107 -10.31 11.12 -27.82
C PHE A 107 -11.20 9.90 -27.66
N THR A 108 -11.24 9.05 -28.67
CA THR A 108 -12.14 7.88 -28.69
C THR A 108 -11.37 6.63 -29.07
N VAL A 109 -11.60 5.55 -28.33
CA VAL A 109 -11.24 4.18 -28.73
C VAL A 109 -12.52 3.47 -29.15
N THR A 110 -12.50 2.84 -30.32
CA THR A 110 -13.67 2.15 -30.89
C THR A 110 -13.34 0.69 -31.17
N ALA A 111 -14.21 -0.19 -30.70
CA ALA A 111 -14.25 -1.61 -31.02
C ALA A 111 -15.36 -1.88 -32.02
N LYS A 112 -15.06 -2.48 -33.15
CA LYS A 112 -16.01 -2.83 -34.20
C LYS A 112 -16.06 -4.33 -34.40
N SER A 113 -17.26 -4.91 -34.40
CA SER A 113 -17.44 -6.34 -34.61
C SER A 113 -17.03 -6.76 -36.03
N MET A 114 -16.26 -7.84 -36.15
CA MET A 114 -15.98 -8.45 -37.44
C MET A 114 -17.06 -9.42 -37.92
N ALA A 115 -18.00 -9.79 -37.04
CA ALA A 115 -19.17 -10.58 -37.40
C ALA A 115 -20.26 -9.73 -38.06
N ASP A 116 -20.45 -8.49 -37.57
CA ASP A 116 -21.38 -7.51 -38.12
C ASP A 116 -20.72 -6.13 -38.08
N ASN A 117 -20.26 -5.69 -39.21
CA ASN A 117 -19.58 -4.40 -39.41
C ASN A 117 -20.46 -3.15 -39.12
N SER A 118 -21.75 -3.31 -38.94
CA SER A 118 -22.63 -2.23 -38.50
C SER A 118 -22.60 -2.00 -37.00
N LYS A 119 -22.02 -2.94 -36.22
CA LYS A 119 -22.00 -2.90 -34.77
C LYS A 119 -20.65 -2.43 -34.26
N SER A 120 -20.66 -1.36 -33.46
CA SER A 120 -19.47 -0.84 -32.77
C SER A 120 -19.80 -0.33 -31.39
N ALA A 121 -18.81 -0.32 -30.50
CA ALA A 121 -18.86 0.31 -29.19
C ALA A 121 -17.64 1.22 -29.02
N SER A 122 -17.82 2.35 -28.34
CA SER A 122 -16.75 3.35 -28.17
C SER A 122 -16.57 3.72 -26.72
N ALA A 123 -15.32 4.01 -26.34
CA ALA A 123 -14.91 4.53 -25.06
C ALA A 123 -14.26 5.91 -25.23
N THR A 124 -14.50 6.82 -24.29
CA THR A 124 -13.85 8.13 -24.24
C THR A 124 -12.50 8.01 -23.52
N VAL A 125 -11.45 8.55 -24.12
CA VAL A 125 -10.12 8.66 -23.51
C VAL A 125 -9.77 10.13 -23.33
N THR A 126 -9.47 10.55 -22.09
CA THR A 126 -8.91 11.88 -21.83
C THR A 126 -7.40 11.75 -21.70
N ILE A 127 -6.65 12.30 -22.66
CA ILE A 127 -5.18 12.37 -22.57
C ILE A 127 -4.80 13.61 -21.76
N THR A 128 -4.00 13.39 -20.70
CA THR A 128 -3.48 14.46 -19.83
C THR A 128 -2.00 14.67 -20.07
N ALA A 129 -1.52 15.91 -19.90
CA ALA A 129 -0.10 16.21 -19.97
C ALA A 129 0.66 15.60 -18.76
N PRO A 130 1.97 15.34 -18.90
CA PRO A 130 2.85 15.09 -17.76
C PRO A 130 2.75 16.24 -16.74
N ALA A 131 2.93 15.92 -15.46
CA ALA A 131 3.00 16.97 -14.44
C ALA A 131 4.16 17.92 -14.75
N PRO A 132 3.94 19.24 -14.80
CA PRO A 132 5.01 20.19 -15.04
C PRO A 132 6.04 20.10 -13.90
N PRO A 133 7.35 20.39 -14.19
CA PRO A 133 8.34 20.50 -13.13
C PRO A 133 7.91 21.58 -12.12
N PRO A 134 8.36 21.47 -10.83
CA PRO A 134 8.06 22.47 -9.83
C PRO A 134 8.41 23.89 -10.34
N PRO A 135 7.54 24.88 -10.11
CA PRO A 135 7.82 26.25 -10.52
C PRO A 135 9.06 26.78 -9.78
N PRO A 136 9.81 27.70 -10.39
CA PRO A 136 10.95 28.31 -9.72
C PRO A 136 10.50 29.02 -8.43
N PRO A 137 11.37 29.11 -7.40
CA PRO A 137 11.04 29.79 -6.16
C PRO A 137 10.58 31.23 -6.43
N GLY A 138 9.48 31.59 -5.75
CA GLY A 138 8.89 32.93 -5.80
C GLY A 138 8.67 33.49 -4.41
N THR A 139 7.92 34.57 -4.30
CA THR A 139 7.49 35.10 -3.00
C THR A 139 5.97 35.00 -2.85
N ALA A 140 5.52 34.59 -1.68
CA ALA A 140 4.11 34.51 -1.36
C ALA A 140 3.82 34.85 0.09
N SER A 141 2.64 35.42 0.37
CA SER A 141 2.11 35.62 1.72
C SER A 141 1.29 34.44 2.24
N SER A 142 0.97 33.49 1.37
CA SER A 142 0.32 32.21 1.72
C SER A 142 0.63 31.16 0.68
N ILE A 143 0.56 29.89 1.07
CA ILE A 143 0.66 28.72 0.20
C ILE A 143 -0.41 27.72 0.57
N GLN A 144 -0.84 26.92 -0.40
CA GLN A 144 -1.80 25.84 -0.18
C GLN A 144 -1.26 24.51 -0.69
N LYS A 145 -1.43 23.44 0.09
CA LYS A 145 -1.12 22.06 -0.29
C LYS A 145 -2.19 21.10 0.24
N ASP A 146 -2.75 20.27 -0.63
CA ASP A 146 -3.73 19.22 -0.30
C ASP A 146 -4.87 19.71 0.62
N GLY A 147 -5.36 20.93 0.36
CA GLY A 147 -6.44 21.58 1.09
C GLY A 147 -6.00 22.36 2.34
N ILE A 148 -4.73 22.32 2.73
CA ILE A 148 -4.19 23.07 3.86
C ILE A 148 -3.56 24.36 3.36
N THR A 149 -3.97 25.51 3.92
CA THR A 149 -3.38 26.83 3.63
C THR A 149 -2.60 27.34 4.84
N TRP A 150 -1.33 27.72 4.63
CA TRP A 150 -0.53 28.45 5.61
C TRP A 150 -0.39 29.90 5.17
N THR A 151 -0.80 30.84 6.04
CA THR A 151 -0.67 32.28 5.83
C THR A 151 0.48 32.81 6.66
N PHE A 152 1.36 33.59 6.03
CA PHE A 152 2.57 34.16 6.64
C PHE A 152 2.35 35.61 7.06
N SER A 153 3.10 36.07 8.06
CA SER A 153 3.04 37.46 8.55
C SER A 153 3.52 38.50 7.51
N LYS A 154 4.28 38.04 6.51
CA LYS A 154 4.75 38.84 5.35
C LYS A 154 5.03 37.90 4.19
N ALA A 155 5.20 38.43 3.00
CA ALA A 155 5.69 37.66 1.86
C ALA A 155 7.06 37.06 2.15
N VAL A 156 7.23 35.76 1.89
CA VAL A 156 8.46 34.99 2.10
C VAL A 156 8.81 34.22 0.82
N THR A 157 10.06 33.86 0.66
CA THR A 157 10.47 32.98 -0.45
C THR A 157 9.88 31.60 -0.25
N VAL A 158 9.16 31.12 -1.26
CA VAL A 158 8.51 29.82 -1.30
C VAL A 158 8.88 29.08 -2.57
N GLY A 159 8.84 27.75 -2.53
CA GLY A 159 8.99 26.89 -3.69
C GLY A 159 8.54 25.47 -3.38
N GLN A 160 8.69 24.58 -4.36
CA GLN A 160 8.28 23.19 -4.24
C GLN A 160 9.47 22.27 -4.49
N PHE A 161 9.47 21.14 -3.81
CA PHE A 161 10.31 19.99 -4.08
C PHE A 161 9.75 19.17 -5.24
N VAL A 162 10.51 18.20 -5.74
CA VAL A 162 10.10 17.36 -6.88
C VAL A 162 8.84 16.52 -6.61
N ASN A 163 8.51 16.27 -5.35
CA ASN A 163 7.28 15.58 -4.93
C ASN A 163 6.08 16.55 -4.76
N GLY A 164 6.28 17.86 -5.04
CA GLY A 164 5.26 18.90 -4.94
C GLY A 164 5.00 19.41 -3.52
N ASP A 165 5.71 18.95 -2.50
CA ASP A 165 5.66 19.54 -1.16
C ASP A 165 6.34 20.92 -1.14
N TYR A 166 5.88 21.79 -0.23
CA TYR A 166 6.41 23.16 -0.18
C TYR A 166 7.57 23.31 0.81
N PHE A 167 8.49 24.17 0.44
CA PHE A 167 9.42 24.80 1.36
C PHE A 167 9.19 26.31 1.46
N VAL A 168 9.62 26.89 2.57
CA VAL A 168 9.78 28.33 2.76
C VAL A 168 11.19 28.62 3.23
N VAL A 169 11.74 29.77 2.83
CA VAL A 169 13.03 30.22 3.35
C VAL A 169 12.77 31.02 4.64
N GLY A 170 13.28 30.47 5.75
CA GLY A 170 13.04 31.00 7.08
C GLY A 170 14.08 32.05 7.55
N PRO A 171 13.85 32.67 8.71
CA PRO A 171 12.74 32.43 9.62
C PRO A 171 11.41 32.97 9.11
N VAL A 172 10.29 32.30 9.50
CA VAL A 172 8.95 32.67 9.06
C VAL A 172 7.97 32.57 10.23
N THR A 173 6.96 33.47 10.26
CA THR A 173 5.84 33.37 11.22
C THR A 173 4.55 33.07 10.46
N ILE A 174 3.93 31.96 10.78
CA ILE A 174 2.60 31.55 10.29
C ILE A 174 1.56 32.24 11.19
N THR A 175 0.71 33.06 10.59
CA THR A 175 -0.35 33.81 11.30
C THR A 175 -1.71 33.13 11.25
N ALA A 176 -1.93 32.24 10.27
CA ALA A 176 -3.14 31.44 10.18
C ALA A 176 -2.87 30.10 9.46
N ILE A 177 -3.66 29.10 9.80
CA ILE A 177 -3.74 27.81 9.11
C ILE A 177 -5.21 27.57 8.81
N ASP A 178 -5.52 27.19 7.58
CA ASP A 178 -6.87 26.83 7.15
C ASP A 178 -6.88 25.42 6.55
N PRO A 179 -7.77 24.51 7.00
CA PRO A 179 -8.77 24.69 8.07
C PRO A 179 -8.13 24.96 9.44
N ALA A 180 -8.75 25.82 10.21
CA ALA A 180 -8.22 26.25 11.49
C ALA A 180 -8.19 25.10 12.52
N PRO A 181 -7.12 24.94 13.29
CA PRO A 181 -7.07 23.98 14.37
C PRO A 181 -8.05 24.36 15.50
N THR A 182 -8.89 23.43 15.95
CA THR A 182 -9.75 23.66 17.11
C THR A 182 -8.94 23.72 18.39
N THR A 183 -9.39 24.54 19.36
CA THR A 183 -8.70 24.77 20.65
C THR A 183 -9.32 23.99 21.81
N SER A 184 -10.39 23.23 21.53
CA SER A 184 -11.11 22.41 22.52
C SER A 184 -11.55 21.09 21.90
N SER A 185 -11.93 20.14 22.73
CA SER A 185 -12.40 18.82 22.29
C SER A 185 -13.74 18.90 21.55
N PRO A 186 -13.89 18.17 20.42
CA PRO A 186 -12.87 17.38 19.78
C PRO A 186 -11.78 18.27 19.15
N TYR A 187 -10.52 17.91 19.38
CA TYR A 187 -9.39 18.60 18.78
C TYR A 187 -9.21 18.14 17.34
N LEU A 188 -9.49 19.03 16.39
CA LEU A 188 -9.49 18.77 14.94
C LEU A 188 -8.44 19.63 14.24
N ASN A 189 -8.04 19.24 13.00
CA ASN A 189 -7.16 19.98 12.12
C ASN A 189 -5.84 20.38 12.78
N GLY A 190 -5.19 19.45 13.47
CA GLY A 190 -3.99 19.76 14.23
C GLY A 190 -2.75 19.96 13.37
N SER A 191 -1.81 20.72 13.92
CA SER A 191 -0.47 20.85 13.36
C SER A 191 0.55 20.44 14.42
N VAL A 192 1.58 19.68 14.02
CA VAL A 192 2.64 19.18 14.91
C VAL A 192 3.98 19.62 14.37
N LEU A 193 4.78 20.21 15.25
CA LEU A 193 6.12 20.67 14.92
C LEU A 193 7.14 19.53 15.17
N ASN A 194 7.99 19.28 14.18
CA ASN A 194 9.20 18.47 14.32
C ASN A 194 8.94 17.00 14.78
N LEU A 195 8.23 16.24 13.95
CA LEU A 195 8.09 14.78 14.14
C LEU A 195 9.46 14.04 14.02
N PRO A 196 9.63 12.86 14.64
CA PRO A 196 8.69 12.23 15.56
C PRO A 196 8.68 12.93 16.92
N THR A 197 7.56 12.82 17.62
CA THR A 197 7.44 13.36 18.98
C THR A 197 8.11 12.44 19.99
N ALA A 198 8.55 13.00 21.12
CA ALA A 198 9.29 12.23 22.13
C ALA A 198 8.47 11.07 22.73
N ASN A 199 7.15 11.20 22.78
CA ASN A 199 6.24 10.18 23.31
C ASN A 199 5.58 9.33 22.19
N GLY A 200 5.94 9.54 20.91
CA GLY A 200 5.38 8.83 19.77
C GLY A 200 3.91 9.12 19.48
N LYS A 201 3.30 10.11 20.14
CA LYS A 201 1.90 10.50 19.91
C LYS A 201 1.82 11.63 18.88
N SER A 202 0.61 11.90 18.41
CA SER A 202 0.34 13.02 17.51
C SER A 202 -0.62 14.04 18.13
N GLY A 203 -0.62 15.25 17.58
CA GLY A 203 -1.57 16.31 17.92
C GLY A 203 -2.59 16.57 16.81
N PHE A 204 -2.79 15.65 15.86
CA PHE A 204 -3.59 15.90 14.65
C PHE A 204 -5.08 15.93 14.93
N ASP A 205 -5.62 14.84 15.49
CA ASP A 205 -7.05 14.70 15.74
C ASP A 205 -7.27 13.85 17.00
N SER A 206 -8.08 14.33 17.94
CA SER A 206 -8.34 13.61 19.19
C SER A 206 -9.19 12.35 19.01
N ARG A 207 -9.81 12.18 17.84
CA ARG A 207 -10.59 10.99 17.50
C ARG A 207 -9.71 9.85 16.94
N LEU A 208 -8.39 10.03 16.88
CA LEU A 208 -7.42 8.96 16.63
C LEU A 208 -7.46 7.86 17.69
N ASN A 209 -8.20 8.08 18.77
CA ASN A 209 -8.44 7.09 19.79
C ASN A 209 -9.59 6.18 19.38
N ASP A 210 -9.38 4.87 19.42
CA ASP A 210 -10.40 3.87 19.09
C ASP A 210 -11.42 3.62 20.22
N GLY A 211 -11.35 4.40 21.31
CA GLY A 211 -12.22 4.30 22.47
C GLY A 211 -11.79 3.25 23.52
N THR A 212 -10.66 2.55 23.31
CA THR A 212 -10.17 1.54 24.25
C THR A 212 -9.11 2.06 25.21
N ASP A 213 -8.26 2.99 24.78
CA ASP A 213 -7.31 3.72 25.65
C ASP A 213 -6.87 5.04 24.99
N GLU A 214 -7.54 6.12 25.35
CA GLU A 214 -7.33 7.47 24.82
C GLU A 214 -5.90 8.01 24.96
N SER A 215 -5.09 7.40 25.81
CA SER A 215 -3.74 7.89 26.09
C SER A 215 -2.71 7.53 25.01
N TRP A 216 -3.01 6.62 24.09
CA TRP A 216 -1.98 5.99 23.25
C TRP A 216 -1.61 6.77 21.99
N TRP A 217 -2.54 7.48 21.36
CA TRP A 217 -2.34 8.03 20.01
C TRP A 217 -2.32 9.55 19.95
N PHE A 218 -3.04 10.23 20.83
CA PHE A 218 -3.24 11.66 20.81
C PHE A 218 -2.72 12.34 22.07
N ASP A 219 -2.07 13.50 21.86
CA ASP A 219 -1.62 14.39 22.93
C ASP A 219 -1.85 15.85 22.52
N ALA A 220 -2.78 16.52 23.18
CA ALA A 220 -3.13 17.91 22.89
C ALA A 220 -1.95 18.89 23.09
N THR A 221 -0.96 18.55 23.91
CA THR A 221 0.21 19.40 24.18
C THR A 221 1.19 19.48 23.00
N LEU A 222 1.09 18.55 22.06
CA LEU A 222 1.91 18.53 20.84
C LEU A 222 1.40 19.47 19.76
N ARG A 223 0.21 20.05 19.94
CA ARG A 223 -0.45 20.90 18.95
C ARG A 223 0.20 22.28 18.91
N SER A 224 0.46 22.73 17.69
CA SER A 224 0.90 24.09 17.41
C SER A 224 -0.26 24.94 16.93
N TYR A 225 -0.36 26.16 17.48
CA TYR A 225 -1.42 27.12 17.14
C TYR A 225 -0.82 28.42 16.62
N PRO A 226 -1.35 29.00 15.53
CA PRO A 226 -0.93 30.33 15.10
C PRO A 226 -1.13 31.41 16.18
N PRO A 227 -0.20 32.38 16.30
CA PRO A 227 1.00 32.54 15.49
C PRO A 227 2.13 31.56 15.85
N ILE A 228 2.74 30.93 14.82
CA ILE A 228 3.84 29.97 14.97
C ILE A 228 5.07 30.56 14.30
N THR A 229 6.15 30.77 15.05
CA THR A 229 7.42 31.19 14.49
C THR A 229 8.31 29.97 14.26
N LEU A 230 8.73 29.79 13.02
CA LEU A 230 9.56 28.68 12.55
C LEU A 230 10.91 29.20 12.08
N LYS A 231 11.96 28.41 12.30
CA LYS A 231 13.33 28.68 11.87
C LYS A 231 13.81 27.60 10.89
N PRO A 232 14.88 27.83 10.13
CA PRO A 232 15.53 26.78 9.34
C PRO A 232 15.83 25.55 10.19
N GLY A 233 15.50 24.36 9.68
CA GLY A 233 15.55 23.11 10.39
C GLY A 233 14.19 22.65 10.91
N ASP A 234 13.20 23.53 11.01
CA ASP A 234 11.86 23.16 11.45
C ASP A 234 11.02 22.57 10.31
N VAL A 235 10.16 21.61 10.69
CA VAL A 235 9.17 21.01 9.82
C VAL A 235 7.82 21.04 10.54
N LEU A 236 6.83 21.66 9.91
CA LEU A 236 5.45 21.66 10.41
C LEU A 236 4.60 20.69 9.58
N VAL A 237 4.03 19.71 10.24
CA VAL A 237 3.06 18.78 9.64
C VAL A 237 1.67 19.21 10.08
N SER A 238 0.82 19.55 9.13
CA SER A 238 -0.56 20.00 9.38
C SER A 238 -1.55 18.99 8.82
N SER A 239 -2.70 18.85 9.45
CA SER A 239 -3.74 17.90 9.07
C SER A 239 -5.10 18.55 8.81
N ILE A 240 -5.91 17.87 8.00
CA ILE A 240 -7.36 18.11 7.87
C ILE A 240 -8.08 16.93 8.51
N SER A 241 -9.01 17.22 9.38
CA SER A 241 -9.88 16.22 9.98
C SER A 241 -11.08 15.93 9.08
N LEU A 242 -11.53 14.67 9.03
CA LEU A 242 -12.82 14.31 8.45
C LEU A 242 -13.97 14.92 9.27
N ALA A 243 -15.00 15.40 8.60
CA ALA A 243 -16.22 15.88 9.27
C ALA A 243 -16.87 14.75 10.09
N GLN A 244 -16.94 13.58 9.49
CA GLN A 244 -17.39 12.35 10.15
C GLN A 244 -16.41 11.22 9.84
N ILE A 245 -16.06 10.44 10.86
CA ILE A 245 -15.20 9.27 10.68
C ILE A 245 -15.91 8.28 9.75
N HIS A 246 -15.23 7.76 8.74
CA HIS A 246 -15.73 6.78 7.74
C HIS A 246 -16.81 7.22 6.75
N THR A 247 -17.14 8.52 6.63
CA THR A 247 -18.16 8.97 5.68
C THR A 247 -17.60 9.49 4.36
N ASP A 248 -16.31 9.69 4.26
CA ASP A 248 -15.63 10.27 3.11
C ASP A 248 -14.39 9.42 2.77
N PRO A 249 -14.58 8.18 2.28
CA PRO A 249 -13.46 7.29 2.00
C PRO A 249 -12.70 7.78 0.77
N GLU A 250 -11.44 8.15 0.94
CA GLU A 250 -10.52 8.23 -0.17
C GLU A 250 -9.88 6.86 -0.42
N VAL A 251 -9.37 6.68 -1.57
CA VAL A 251 -9.05 5.55 -2.42
C VAL A 251 -8.46 4.27 -1.81
N MET A 252 -7.81 4.29 -0.65
CA MET A 252 -7.07 3.13 -0.15
C MET A 252 -7.76 2.32 0.95
N ARG A 253 -8.98 2.69 1.36
CA ARG A 253 -9.65 2.09 2.51
C ARG A 253 -10.98 1.46 2.18
N ALA A 254 -11.02 0.61 1.17
CA ALA A 254 -12.27 0.00 0.74
C ALA A 254 -12.85 -1.02 1.73
N SER A 255 -12.04 -1.69 2.53
CA SER A 255 -12.49 -2.85 3.33
C SER A 255 -12.22 -2.73 4.83
N ASP A 256 -11.22 -1.98 5.23
CA ASP A 256 -10.88 -1.83 6.64
C ASP A 256 -11.54 -0.56 7.20
N LYS A 257 -12.44 -0.76 8.14
CA LYS A 257 -13.24 0.29 8.79
C LYS A 257 -12.57 0.85 10.04
N SER A 258 -11.29 0.58 10.23
CA SER A 258 -10.57 1.22 11.31
C SER A 258 -10.57 2.72 11.10
N ALA A 259 -10.86 3.42 12.16
CA ALA A 259 -11.25 4.82 12.10
C ALA A 259 -10.07 5.74 11.83
N SER A 260 -9.87 6.18 10.58
CA SER A 260 -9.05 7.38 10.40
C SER A 260 -9.89 8.63 10.48
N PRO A 261 -9.71 9.47 11.47
CA PRO A 261 -10.33 10.78 11.52
C PRO A 261 -9.60 11.83 10.68
N VAL A 262 -8.42 11.50 10.13
CA VAL A 262 -7.57 12.41 9.38
C VAL A 262 -7.75 12.20 7.89
N LYS A 263 -8.27 13.21 7.19
CA LYS A 263 -8.48 13.19 5.75
C LYS A 263 -7.19 13.38 4.96
N SER A 264 -6.37 14.33 5.37
CA SER A 264 -5.14 14.71 4.67
C SER A 264 -4.11 15.26 5.62
N VAL A 265 -2.84 15.08 5.27
CA VAL A 265 -1.71 15.76 5.91
C VAL A 265 -0.83 16.40 4.85
N SER A 266 -0.16 17.50 5.22
CA SER A 266 0.83 18.16 4.38
C SER A 266 2.02 18.62 5.22
N VAL A 267 3.18 18.58 4.61
CA VAL A 267 4.47 18.92 5.24
C VAL A 267 4.95 20.27 4.73
N LEU A 268 5.21 21.19 5.63
CA LEU A 268 5.88 22.45 5.36
C LEU A 268 7.30 22.42 5.93
N THR A 269 8.31 22.51 5.08
CA THR A 269 9.72 22.49 5.46
C THR A 269 10.29 23.91 5.44
N VAL A 270 10.98 24.31 6.51
CA VAL A 270 11.64 25.63 6.61
C VAL A 270 13.13 25.46 6.35
N LEU A 271 13.62 26.02 5.26
CA LEU A 271 15.01 25.95 4.82
C LEU A 271 15.75 27.26 5.09
N SER A 272 17.08 27.19 5.15
CA SER A 272 17.95 28.40 5.22
C SER A 272 18.10 29.11 3.87
N ALA A 273 17.94 28.37 2.76
CA ALA A 273 18.00 28.86 1.39
C ALA A 273 17.15 28.01 0.48
N ALA A 274 16.74 28.53 -0.67
CA ALA A 274 16.03 27.77 -1.68
C ALA A 274 16.95 26.70 -2.28
N PRO A 275 16.50 25.42 -2.36
CA PRO A 275 17.27 24.34 -2.98
C PRO A 275 17.15 24.41 -4.51
N SER A 276 17.89 23.54 -5.23
CA SER A 276 17.70 23.34 -6.67
C SER A 276 16.31 22.76 -6.98
N ALA A 277 15.83 22.97 -8.19
CA ALA A 277 14.50 22.52 -8.63
C ALA A 277 14.33 20.99 -8.62
N ASP A 278 15.42 20.23 -8.65
CA ASP A 278 15.44 18.77 -8.62
C ASP A 278 15.56 18.18 -7.19
N ALA A 279 15.46 19.01 -6.16
CA ALA A 279 15.60 18.60 -4.77
C ALA A 279 14.40 17.77 -4.31
N PHE A 280 14.67 16.64 -3.64
CA PHE A 280 13.72 15.97 -2.78
C PHE A 280 13.52 16.74 -1.48
N ARG A 281 12.33 16.65 -0.89
CA ARG A 281 12.09 17.17 0.45
C ARG A 281 12.96 16.39 1.45
N PRO A 282 13.68 17.09 2.36
CA PRO A 282 14.27 16.43 3.51
C PRO A 282 13.22 15.63 4.28
N SER A 283 13.58 14.48 4.84
CA SER A 283 12.65 13.73 5.70
C SER A 283 12.02 14.63 6.75
N TYR A 284 10.74 14.49 6.99
CA TYR A 284 10.06 15.22 8.06
C TYR A 284 10.59 14.86 9.46
N CYS A 285 11.37 13.77 9.57
CA CYS A 285 12.08 13.39 10.78
C CYS A 285 13.53 13.90 10.85
N ASP A 286 14.09 14.45 9.76
CA ASP A 286 15.49 14.89 9.71
C ASP A 286 15.65 16.39 10.01
N ARG A 287 16.25 16.70 11.16
CA ARG A 287 16.54 18.09 11.57
C ARG A 287 17.75 18.67 10.88
N SER A 288 18.64 17.84 10.34
CA SER A 288 19.81 18.29 9.55
C SER A 288 19.43 18.72 8.13
N GLN A 289 18.22 18.35 7.69
CA GLN A 289 17.64 18.68 6.39
C GLN A 289 18.53 18.25 5.22
N THR A 290 18.94 16.99 5.24
CA THR A 290 19.68 16.36 4.15
C THR A 290 18.87 16.40 2.86
N ILE A 291 19.42 17.03 1.81
CA ILE A 291 18.79 17.15 0.50
C ILE A 291 19.37 16.10 -0.45
N TYR A 292 18.50 15.36 -1.10
CA TYR A 292 18.81 14.48 -2.21
C TYR A 292 18.28 15.07 -3.52
N HIS A 293 18.76 14.58 -4.67
CA HIS A 293 18.47 15.16 -5.98
C HIS A 293 17.89 14.14 -6.95
N ALA A 294 16.77 14.46 -7.59
CA ALA A 294 16.13 13.57 -8.54
C ALA A 294 16.96 13.32 -9.81
N ASN A 295 17.82 14.27 -10.19
CA ASN A 295 18.74 14.10 -11.31
C ASN A 295 19.88 13.12 -11.02
N SER A 296 20.16 12.82 -9.74
CA SER A 296 21.17 11.83 -9.35
C SER A 296 20.65 10.41 -9.26
N LEU A 297 19.33 10.19 -9.47
CA LEU A 297 18.75 8.85 -9.43
C LEU A 297 19.31 7.96 -10.54
N GLN A 298 19.81 6.79 -10.14
CA GLN A 298 20.30 5.74 -11.04
C GLN A 298 19.12 4.91 -11.58
N ARG A 299 18.28 5.53 -12.41
CA ARG A 299 17.05 4.91 -12.93
C ARG A 299 17.32 3.70 -13.83
N ASP A 300 18.48 3.63 -14.46
CA ASP A 300 18.93 2.51 -15.32
C ASP A 300 19.14 1.21 -14.54
N LEU A 301 19.20 1.28 -13.19
CA LEU A 301 19.23 0.09 -12.34
C LEU A 301 17.86 -0.62 -12.28
N LEU A 302 16.78 0.08 -12.64
CA LEU A 302 15.46 -0.52 -12.69
C LEU A 302 15.35 -1.41 -13.94
N PRO A 303 14.96 -2.67 -13.80
CA PRO A 303 14.64 -3.53 -14.92
C PRO A 303 13.57 -2.91 -15.84
N SER A 304 13.50 -3.41 -17.08
CA SER A 304 12.47 -3.04 -18.04
C SER A 304 11.77 -4.32 -18.52
N LEU A 305 10.88 -4.85 -17.66
CA LEU A 305 10.22 -6.13 -17.85
C LEU A 305 8.89 -5.98 -18.58
N ALA A 306 8.52 -6.96 -19.40
CA ALA A 306 7.17 -7.01 -19.95
C ALA A 306 6.15 -7.31 -18.82
N PRO A 307 4.97 -6.68 -18.82
CA PRO A 307 3.94 -7.08 -17.87
C PRO A 307 3.49 -8.52 -18.17
N PRO A 308 3.52 -9.45 -17.20
CA PRO A 308 3.13 -10.84 -17.44
C PRO A 308 1.67 -10.98 -17.89
N ASN A 309 0.82 -10.17 -17.31
CA ASN A 309 -0.59 -10.08 -17.64
C ASN A 309 -1.00 -8.61 -17.78
N PRO A 310 -0.98 -8.05 -19.00
CA PRO A 310 -1.30 -6.63 -19.21
C PRO A 310 -2.70 -6.22 -18.69
N SER A 311 -3.66 -7.14 -18.74
CA SER A 311 -5.03 -6.86 -18.26
C SER A 311 -5.18 -6.81 -16.74
N ALA A 312 -4.26 -7.48 -16.01
CA ALA A 312 -4.21 -7.47 -14.56
C ALA A 312 -3.13 -6.50 -14.01
N THR A 313 -2.38 -5.82 -14.88
CA THR A 313 -1.38 -4.84 -14.47
C THR A 313 -2.06 -3.55 -14.01
N PRO A 314 -1.83 -3.12 -12.76
CA PRO A 314 -2.41 -1.87 -12.27
C PRO A 314 -1.86 -0.65 -13.02
N PRO A 315 -2.64 0.42 -13.17
CA PRO A 315 -2.13 1.65 -13.77
C PRO A 315 -1.18 2.38 -12.80
N LEU A 316 -0.08 2.94 -13.32
CA LEU A 316 0.85 3.77 -12.54
C LEU A 316 0.14 4.88 -11.77
N ALA A 317 -0.83 5.55 -12.41
CA ALA A 317 -1.57 6.67 -11.81
C ALA A 317 -2.31 6.30 -10.50
N GLN A 318 -2.68 5.04 -10.32
CA GLN A 318 -3.27 4.58 -9.06
C GLN A 318 -2.26 4.70 -7.91
N PHE A 319 -1.03 4.23 -8.13
CA PHE A 319 0.03 4.27 -7.11
C PHE A 319 0.65 5.66 -6.97
N GLU A 320 0.69 6.46 -8.04
CA GLU A 320 1.02 7.88 -7.93
C GLU A 320 0.05 8.60 -6.97
N ALA A 321 -1.25 8.34 -7.07
CA ALA A 321 -2.25 8.93 -6.18
C ALA A 321 -2.01 8.57 -4.69
N TYR A 322 -1.50 7.37 -4.44
CA TYR A 322 -1.18 6.92 -3.09
C TYR A 322 0.04 7.63 -2.50
N TYR A 323 1.13 7.71 -3.26
CA TYR A 323 2.42 8.21 -2.77
C TYR A 323 2.64 9.72 -2.96
N ARG A 324 1.79 10.43 -3.70
CA ARG A 324 1.96 11.88 -3.94
C ARG A 324 1.79 12.73 -2.68
N ARG A 325 1.12 12.21 -1.65
CA ARG A 325 0.97 12.83 -0.33
C ARG A 325 1.89 12.13 0.67
N PRO A 326 2.42 12.86 1.67
CA PRO A 326 3.33 12.24 2.63
C PRO A 326 2.62 11.20 3.50
N TRP A 327 3.22 10.04 3.66
CA TRP A 327 2.80 9.06 4.65
C TRP A 327 3.51 9.37 5.96
N ILE A 328 2.76 9.78 6.97
CA ILE A 328 3.30 10.04 8.30
C ILE A 328 3.28 8.75 9.09
N ASP A 329 4.35 8.00 8.99
CA ASP A 329 4.47 6.66 9.54
C ASP A 329 5.23 6.66 10.88
N THR A 330 4.75 7.45 11.81
CA THR A 330 5.12 7.46 13.21
C THR A 330 3.97 6.92 14.05
N ASN A 331 4.14 6.66 15.35
CA ASN A 331 3.22 5.85 16.15
C ASN A 331 1.73 6.07 15.91
N ALA A 332 1.28 7.30 15.81
CA ALA A 332 -0.13 7.62 15.66
C ALA A 332 -0.76 7.22 14.31
N PHE A 333 0.07 6.83 13.35
CA PHE A 333 -0.39 6.45 12.00
C PHE A 333 -0.03 5.01 11.63
N LEU A 334 0.59 4.28 12.58
CA LEU A 334 1.19 2.98 12.27
C LEU A 334 0.21 1.84 12.14
N PHE A 335 -0.90 1.89 12.85
CA PHE A 335 -1.70 0.69 13.04
C PHE A 335 -3.07 0.81 12.39
N ASP A 336 -3.96 1.49 13.06
CA ASP A 336 -5.37 1.34 12.78
C ASP A 336 -6.04 2.68 12.41
N ALA A 337 -5.29 3.77 12.43
CA ALA A 337 -5.82 5.10 12.16
C ALA A 337 -4.87 6.00 11.35
N PRO A 338 -4.39 5.57 10.18
CA PRO A 338 -3.61 6.41 9.29
C PRO A 338 -4.46 7.54 8.71
N ALA A 339 -3.84 8.48 7.98
CA ALA A 339 -4.59 9.38 7.12
C ALA A 339 -5.39 8.60 6.07
N ASP A 340 -6.55 9.13 5.67
CA ASP A 340 -7.55 8.42 4.88
C ASP A 340 -7.04 7.86 3.53
N TYR A 341 -6.01 8.47 2.97
CA TYR A 341 -5.34 8.04 1.74
C TYR A 341 -4.20 7.04 1.94
N MET A 342 -3.85 6.70 3.17
CA MET A 342 -2.82 5.72 3.49
C MET A 342 -3.43 4.32 3.66
N PRO A 343 -2.67 3.25 3.43
CA PRO A 343 -3.09 1.92 3.86
C PRO A 343 -3.29 1.88 5.37
N SER A 344 -4.35 1.23 5.81
CA SER A 344 -4.73 1.18 7.23
C SER A 344 -3.94 0.17 8.06
N TYR A 345 -3.09 -0.64 7.43
CA TYR A 345 -2.44 -1.77 8.07
C TYR A 345 -1.06 -2.05 7.45
N GLY A 346 -0.10 -2.47 8.23
CA GLY A 346 1.26 -2.71 7.72
C GLY A 346 1.35 -3.72 6.59
N GLN A 347 0.55 -4.78 6.64
CA GLN A 347 0.41 -5.72 5.52
C GLN A 347 0.01 -4.99 4.22
N HIS A 348 -0.96 -4.07 4.30
CA HIS A 348 -1.42 -3.31 3.13
C HIS A 348 -0.35 -2.31 2.65
N ILE A 349 0.46 -1.77 3.56
CA ILE A 349 1.63 -0.97 3.20
C ILE A 349 2.62 -1.82 2.41
N ALA A 350 2.98 -3.02 2.90
CA ALA A 350 3.89 -3.94 2.20
C ALA A 350 3.37 -4.32 0.80
N PHE A 351 2.06 -4.50 0.65
CA PHE A 351 1.45 -4.71 -0.67
C PHE A 351 1.57 -3.48 -1.55
N ALA A 352 1.24 -2.29 -1.06
CA ALA A 352 1.35 -1.05 -1.83
C ALA A 352 2.78 -0.82 -2.31
N ASP A 353 3.77 -1.05 -1.44
CA ASP A 353 5.19 -0.93 -1.75
C ASP A 353 5.65 -1.98 -2.78
N SER A 354 5.16 -3.21 -2.65
CA SER A 354 5.38 -4.28 -3.62
C SER A 354 4.84 -3.90 -5.01
N TYR A 355 3.61 -3.41 -5.07
CA TYR A 355 3.01 -2.95 -6.33
C TYR A 355 3.79 -1.79 -6.93
N ALA A 356 4.09 -0.75 -6.14
CA ALA A 356 4.80 0.43 -6.62
C ALA A 356 6.19 0.07 -7.18
N SER A 357 6.98 -0.70 -6.43
CA SER A 357 8.32 -1.11 -6.85
C SER A 357 8.29 -2.01 -8.10
N LEU A 358 7.41 -3.01 -8.15
CA LEU A 358 7.30 -3.92 -9.29
C LEU A 358 6.77 -3.21 -10.55
N LEU A 359 5.84 -2.26 -10.43
CA LEU A 359 5.38 -1.43 -11.54
C LEU A 359 6.51 -0.58 -12.12
N LEU A 360 7.38 -0.02 -11.27
CA LEU A 360 8.56 0.72 -11.72
C LEU A 360 9.59 -0.14 -12.47
N MET A 361 9.54 -1.45 -12.30
CA MET A 361 10.39 -2.42 -13.00
C MET A 361 9.82 -2.88 -14.36
N LEU A 362 8.59 -2.49 -14.69
CA LEU A 362 8.00 -2.80 -15.99
C LEU A 362 8.52 -1.85 -17.09
N ASN A 363 8.27 -2.22 -18.35
CA ASN A 363 8.71 -1.50 -19.53
C ASN A 363 7.90 -0.24 -19.89
N PHE A 364 7.37 0.44 -18.89
CA PHE A 364 6.87 1.80 -19.06
C PHE A 364 8.02 2.75 -19.44
N THR A 365 7.72 3.83 -20.15
CA THR A 365 8.74 4.83 -20.50
C THR A 365 9.27 5.55 -19.24
N ALA A 366 10.45 6.16 -19.37
CA ALA A 366 11.03 6.94 -18.27
C ALA A 366 10.07 8.07 -17.79
N ASP A 367 9.44 8.78 -18.73
CA ASP A 367 8.50 9.86 -18.44
C ASP A 367 7.24 9.35 -17.71
N GLN A 368 6.76 8.16 -18.08
CA GLN A 368 5.62 7.54 -17.39
C GLN A 368 5.93 7.18 -15.94
N LYS A 369 7.19 6.79 -15.65
CA LYS A 369 7.62 6.36 -14.31
C LYS A 369 8.04 7.52 -13.41
N VAL A 370 8.29 8.72 -13.94
CA VAL A 370 8.97 9.81 -13.20
C VAL A 370 8.27 10.18 -11.90
N ASN A 371 6.95 10.33 -11.94
CA ASN A 371 6.18 10.74 -10.76
C ASN A 371 6.22 9.65 -9.69
N LEU A 372 5.85 8.41 -10.04
CA LEU A 372 5.85 7.31 -9.07
C LEU A 372 7.25 7.07 -8.51
N THR A 373 8.30 7.14 -9.36
CA THR A 373 9.69 7.03 -8.88
C THR A 373 10.01 8.09 -7.86
N ASN A 374 9.70 9.36 -8.15
CA ASN A 374 9.99 10.46 -7.24
C ASN A 374 9.20 10.35 -5.93
N TYR A 375 7.93 9.98 -5.99
CA TYR A 375 7.10 9.82 -4.80
C TYR A 375 7.55 8.64 -3.94
N PHE A 376 7.85 7.49 -4.55
CA PHE A 376 8.28 6.31 -3.80
C PHE A 376 9.68 6.48 -3.20
N VAL A 377 10.60 7.13 -3.91
CA VAL A 377 11.91 7.53 -3.37
C VAL A 377 11.75 8.53 -2.21
N GLN A 378 10.84 9.51 -2.33
CA GLN A 378 10.54 10.43 -1.24
C GLN A 378 10.04 9.71 0.01
N TYR A 379 9.18 8.70 -0.15
CA TYR A 379 8.72 7.89 0.97
C TYR A 379 9.89 7.12 1.63
N GLY A 380 10.79 6.55 0.85
CA GLY A 380 12.00 5.92 1.37
C GLY A 380 12.93 6.89 2.13
N ILE A 381 13.06 8.14 1.64
CA ILE A 381 13.79 9.23 2.33
C ILE A 381 13.13 9.54 3.68
N ASP A 382 11.80 9.60 3.73
CA ASP A 382 11.07 9.89 4.96
C ASP A 382 11.28 8.79 6.01
N LEU A 383 11.12 7.54 5.63
CA LEU A 383 11.33 6.40 6.52
C LEU A 383 12.78 6.31 7.00
N TYR A 384 13.75 6.55 6.13
CA TYR A 384 15.16 6.58 6.52
C TYR A 384 15.45 7.66 7.56
N GLY A 385 14.94 8.88 7.36
CA GLY A 385 15.08 9.93 8.36
C GLY A 385 14.43 9.59 9.70
N CYS A 386 13.30 8.90 9.69
CA CYS A 386 12.67 8.41 10.92
C CYS A 386 13.52 7.34 11.61
N ALA A 387 14.14 6.41 10.85
CA ALA A 387 15.08 5.43 11.41
C ALA A 387 16.31 6.10 12.04
N GLN A 388 16.87 7.13 11.37
CA GLN A 388 17.99 7.93 11.91
C GLN A 388 17.59 8.70 13.19
N ALA A 389 16.33 9.09 13.31
CA ALA A 389 15.79 9.73 14.52
C ALA A 389 15.49 8.72 15.65
N GLY A 390 15.85 7.44 15.47
CA GLY A 390 15.66 6.39 16.47
C GLY A 390 14.29 5.72 16.44
N TYR A 391 13.50 5.96 15.41
CA TYR A 391 12.24 5.30 15.20
C TYR A 391 12.43 3.95 14.48
N GLY A 392 11.47 3.04 14.63
CA GLY A 392 11.54 1.73 13.97
C GLY A 392 10.21 1.00 13.97
N TRP A 393 10.17 -0.06 13.19
CA TRP A 393 8.99 -0.89 12.95
C TRP A 393 9.28 -2.35 13.30
N PRO A 394 9.68 -2.64 14.57
CA PRO A 394 9.96 -4.01 15.01
C PRO A 394 8.72 -4.87 14.91
N ALA A 395 8.90 -6.18 14.82
CA ALA A 395 7.82 -7.14 14.63
C ALA A 395 6.63 -6.93 15.58
N PHE A 396 5.46 -6.84 15.02
CA PHE A 396 4.17 -6.81 15.69
C PHE A 396 3.10 -7.37 14.75
N GLY A 397 3.12 -8.68 14.52
CA GLY A 397 2.29 -9.30 13.49
C GLY A 397 2.48 -8.66 12.12
N GLY A 398 1.40 -8.43 11.39
CA GLY A 398 1.42 -7.74 10.10
C GLY A 398 1.39 -6.22 10.19
N HIS A 399 1.32 -5.64 11.40
CA HIS A 399 1.17 -4.18 11.56
C HIS A 399 2.38 -3.37 11.09
N ARG A 400 3.57 -3.95 11.09
CA ARG A 400 4.82 -3.21 10.85
C ARG A 400 5.61 -3.68 9.62
N SER A 401 4.98 -4.44 8.74
CA SER A 401 5.55 -4.82 7.45
C SER A 401 5.60 -3.64 6.47
N GLY A 402 6.51 -3.70 5.51
CA GLY A 402 6.58 -2.80 4.36
C GLY A 402 7.63 -1.70 4.43
N ARG A 403 8.17 -1.35 5.59
CA ARG A 403 8.98 -0.13 5.73
C ARG A 403 10.44 -0.29 5.28
N LYS A 404 10.91 -1.50 5.14
CA LYS A 404 12.30 -1.75 4.72
C LYS A 404 12.51 -1.55 3.23
N LEU A 405 11.61 -2.08 2.41
CA LEU A 405 11.72 -2.00 0.95
C LEU A 405 11.87 -0.56 0.43
N PRO A 406 11.04 0.43 0.80
CA PRO A 406 11.18 1.80 0.29
C PRO A 406 12.52 2.45 0.65
N ILE A 407 13.06 2.19 1.86
CA ILE A 407 14.37 2.71 2.27
C ILE A 407 15.48 2.15 1.37
N LEU A 408 15.48 0.84 1.16
CA LEU A 408 16.49 0.18 0.33
C LEU A 408 16.36 0.56 -1.14
N PHE A 409 15.12 0.65 -1.66
CA PHE A 409 14.85 1.09 -3.02
C PHE A 409 15.39 2.51 -3.25
N ALA A 410 15.09 3.46 -2.35
CA ALA A 410 15.64 4.80 -2.40
C ALA A 410 17.18 4.78 -2.28
N GLY A 411 17.73 3.95 -1.39
CA GLY A 411 19.16 3.78 -1.19
C GLY A 411 19.89 3.27 -2.43
N VAL A 412 19.27 2.35 -3.18
CA VAL A 412 19.81 1.84 -4.45
C VAL A 412 19.79 2.95 -5.50
N LEU A 413 18.65 3.59 -5.72
CA LEU A 413 18.52 4.61 -6.76
C LEU A 413 19.31 5.88 -6.48
N LEU A 414 19.42 6.32 -5.22
CA LEU A 414 20.23 7.46 -4.81
C LEU A 414 21.72 7.12 -4.64
N ASN A 415 22.08 5.84 -4.77
CA ASN A 415 23.40 5.32 -4.42
C ASN A 415 23.86 5.71 -3.01
N ASN A 416 22.93 5.75 -2.05
CA ASN A 416 23.17 6.21 -0.69
C ASN A 416 23.59 5.05 0.21
N SER A 417 24.81 5.08 0.71
CA SER A 417 25.37 4.01 1.55
C SER A 417 24.67 3.88 2.91
N GLY A 418 24.20 4.97 3.49
CA GLY A 418 23.47 4.96 4.77
C GLY A 418 22.15 4.22 4.68
N MET A 419 21.34 4.53 3.64
CA MET A 419 20.08 3.82 3.37
C MET A 419 20.33 2.34 3.07
N LYS A 420 21.34 2.02 2.24
CA LYS A 420 21.73 0.64 1.93
C LYS A 420 22.15 -0.18 3.16
N ASN A 421 22.69 0.48 4.18
CA ASN A 421 23.16 -0.15 5.42
C ASN A 421 22.19 0.01 6.60
N VAL A 422 20.95 0.41 6.36
CA VAL A 422 20.00 0.71 7.44
C VAL A 422 19.80 -0.44 8.42
N SER A 423 19.73 -1.68 7.93
CA SER A 423 19.55 -2.87 8.78
C SER A 423 20.79 -3.18 9.63
N VAL A 424 21.98 -2.82 9.16
CA VAL A 424 23.23 -2.97 9.92
C VAL A 424 23.34 -1.91 11.00
N ALA A 425 23.00 -0.67 10.65
CA ALA A 425 23.05 0.47 11.57
C ALA A 425 21.96 0.39 12.65
N HIS A 426 20.81 -0.17 12.33
CA HIS A 426 19.64 -0.24 13.20
C HIS A 426 19.09 -1.68 13.24
N PRO A 427 19.72 -2.62 13.94
CA PRO A 427 19.21 -3.98 14.07
C PRO A 427 17.88 -3.98 14.85
N ASN A 428 17.02 -4.96 14.55
CA ASN A 428 15.71 -5.16 15.20
C ASN A 428 14.67 -4.04 14.99
N ILE A 429 14.79 -3.26 13.93
CA ILE A 429 13.78 -2.22 13.63
C ILE A 429 12.78 -2.63 12.53
N PHE A 430 12.98 -3.75 11.86
CA PHE A 430 12.10 -4.21 10.77
C PHE A 430 11.41 -5.52 11.12
N GLY A 431 10.08 -5.54 10.95
CA GLY A 431 9.26 -6.70 11.27
C GLY A 431 9.61 -7.93 10.45
N GLU A 432 9.86 -7.77 9.16
CA GLU A 432 10.20 -8.82 8.22
C GLU A 432 11.47 -9.59 8.65
N ASP A 433 12.50 -8.86 9.08
CA ASP A 433 13.76 -9.46 9.54
C ASP A 433 13.57 -10.22 10.86
N MET A 434 12.75 -9.68 11.76
CA MET A 434 12.49 -10.31 13.06
C MET A 434 11.56 -11.52 12.94
N GLN A 435 10.68 -11.54 11.95
CA GLN A 435 9.68 -12.60 11.77
C GLN A 435 10.14 -13.72 10.82
N THR A 436 11.35 -13.66 10.30
CA THR A 436 11.93 -14.74 9.49
C THR A 436 13.27 -15.16 10.09
N VAL A 437 13.40 -16.42 10.50
CA VAL A 437 14.56 -16.88 11.26
C VAL A 437 14.99 -18.28 10.85
N TYR A 438 16.30 -18.53 10.79
CA TYR A 438 16.82 -19.88 10.69
C TYR A 438 16.58 -20.65 12.00
N VAL A 439 16.01 -21.83 11.90
CA VAL A 439 15.58 -22.64 13.05
C VAL A 439 16.73 -22.96 14.01
N ASN A 440 17.96 -23.11 13.52
CA ASN A 440 19.16 -23.37 14.34
C ASN A 440 19.61 -22.18 15.18
N ARG A 441 19.04 -21.00 14.96
CA ARG A 441 19.28 -19.80 15.78
C ARG A 441 18.32 -19.66 16.96
N LEU A 442 17.25 -20.48 16.99
CA LEU A 442 16.34 -20.46 18.13
C LEU A 442 17.03 -21.00 19.40
N PRO A 443 16.76 -20.37 20.56
CA PRO A 443 17.37 -20.81 21.81
C PRO A 443 16.75 -22.12 22.34
N PRO A 444 17.53 -23.01 22.97
CA PRO A 444 18.99 -22.93 22.99
C PRO A 444 19.59 -23.13 21.59
N ALA A 445 20.54 -22.28 21.21
CA ALA A 445 21.12 -22.31 19.87
C ALA A 445 21.64 -23.70 19.51
N GLY A 446 21.29 -24.18 18.30
CA GLY A 446 21.68 -25.51 17.82
C GLY A 446 20.83 -26.68 18.33
N THR A 447 19.84 -26.45 19.17
CA THR A 447 18.91 -27.52 19.63
C THR A 447 18.03 -28.02 18.48
N PHE A 448 17.59 -27.09 17.63
CA PHE A 448 16.78 -27.42 16.46
C PHE A 448 17.64 -27.34 15.20
N THR A 449 17.70 -28.43 14.43
CA THR A 449 18.44 -28.51 13.16
C THR A 449 17.53 -28.35 11.96
N ALA A 450 16.25 -28.67 12.13
CA ALA A 450 15.20 -28.50 11.14
C ALA A 450 13.84 -28.32 11.83
N ALA A 451 12.95 -27.68 11.14
CA ALA A 451 11.56 -27.52 11.51
C ALA A 451 10.70 -28.61 10.82
N TRP A 452 9.39 -28.40 10.79
CA TRP A 452 8.42 -29.22 10.07
C TRP A 452 8.88 -29.46 8.62
N GLN A 453 8.74 -30.71 8.16
CA GLN A 453 9.19 -31.16 6.83
C GLN A 453 10.67 -30.86 6.49
N GLY A 454 11.50 -30.70 7.50
CA GLY A 454 12.92 -30.42 7.29
C GLY A 454 13.25 -28.97 6.94
N ALA A 455 12.31 -28.05 7.06
CA ALA A 455 12.53 -26.64 6.79
C ALA A 455 13.64 -26.06 7.68
N LYS A 456 14.52 -25.27 7.09
CA LYS A 456 15.63 -24.63 7.80
C LYS A 456 15.32 -23.22 8.25
N VAL A 457 14.33 -22.59 7.62
CA VAL A 457 13.85 -21.23 7.91
C VAL A 457 12.39 -21.29 8.30
N ILE A 458 11.99 -20.48 9.27
CA ILE A 458 10.65 -20.51 9.86
C ILE A 458 10.12 -19.11 10.13
N TYR A 459 8.82 -19.03 10.39
CA TYR A 459 8.19 -17.84 10.94
C TYR A 459 8.62 -17.61 12.39
N GLY A 460 9.17 -16.44 12.68
CA GLY A 460 9.68 -16.06 13.99
C GLY A 460 8.63 -15.72 15.04
N GLY A 461 7.34 -15.84 14.69
CA GLY A 461 6.23 -15.49 15.58
C GLY A 461 5.76 -14.04 15.46
N HIS A 462 4.74 -13.70 16.21
CA HIS A 462 4.08 -12.39 16.15
C HIS A 462 5.02 -11.22 16.51
N TYR A 463 5.85 -11.41 17.54
CA TYR A 463 6.83 -10.41 17.99
C TYR A 463 8.25 -10.67 17.50
N GLY A 464 8.45 -11.79 16.81
CA GLY A 464 9.71 -12.11 16.15
C GLY A 464 10.86 -12.54 17.06
N VAL A 465 12.03 -12.59 16.44
CA VAL A 465 13.31 -12.97 17.05
C VAL A 465 14.30 -11.85 16.76
N ASN A 466 15.02 -11.42 17.78
CA ASN A 466 16.04 -10.39 17.65
C ASN A 466 17.26 -10.87 16.85
N ALA A 467 18.06 -9.96 16.36
CA ALA A 467 19.28 -10.25 15.61
C ALA A 467 20.31 -11.08 16.39
N ASP A 468 20.29 -11.03 17.73
CA ASP A 468 21.11 -11.87 18.62
C ASP A 468 20.56 -13.29 18.83
N GLY A 469 19.39 -13.60 18.25
CA GLY A 469 18.72 -14.88 18.38
C GLY A 469 17.76 -14.98 19.58
N SER A 470 17.62 -13.94 20.40
CA SER A 470 16.68 -13.94 21.52
C SER A 470 15.24 -13.83 21.02
N VAL A 471 14.38 -14.72 21.50
CA VAL A 471 12.95 -14.73 21.17
C VAL A 471 12.23 -13.65 22.00
N VAL A 472 11.51 -12.73 21.32
CA VAL A 472 10.83 -11.62 22.01
C VAL A 472 9.66 -12.12 22.84
N SER A 473 8.93 -13.13 22.34
CA SER A 473 7.80 -13.73 23.06
C SER A 473 7.72 -15.23 22.78
N SER A 474 7.19 -15.99 23.71
CA SER A 474 7.00 -17.45 23.61
C SER A 474 5.51 -17.81 23.55
N GLY A 475 5.24 -19.10 23.38
CA GLY A 475 3.86 -19.62 23.31
C GLY A 475 3.14 -19.19 22.04
N LEU A 476 1.92 -18.65 22.18
CA LEU A 476 1.05 -18.25 21.08
C LEU A 476 1.66 -17.18 20.15
N TYR A 477 2.58 -16.41 20.66
CA TYR A 477 3.18 -15.27 19.97
C TYR A 477 4.61 -15.53 19.47
N GLY A 478 5.19 -16.66 19.85
CA GLY A 478 6.56 -17.04 19.49
C GLY A 478 6.65 -17.91 18.25
N PRO A 479 7.86 -18.33 17.87
CA PRO A 479 8.09 -19.32 16.82
C PRO A 479 7.50 -20.67 17.21
N TYR A 480 6.96 -21.41 16.25
CA TYR A 480 6.29 -22.69 16.49
C TYR A 480 6.52 -23.74 15.38
N GLU A 481 6.97 -23.36 14.20
CA GLU A 481 7.10 -24.30 13.07
C GLU A 481 8.22 -25.35 13.29
N GLN A 482 9.06 -25.20 14.32
CA GLN A 482 9.98 -26.25 14.79
C GLN A 482 9.24 -27.42 15.44
N LEU A 483 7.96 -27.27 15.76
CA LEU A 483 7.11 -28.33 16.30
C LEU A 483 6.35 -29.06 15.19
N GLN A 484 5.74 -30.20 15.52
CA GLN A 484 4.77 -30.84 14.64
C GLN A 484 3.47 -30.01 14.56
N PRO A 485 2.77 -29.96 13.43
CA PRO A 485 1.56 -29.17 13.26
C PRO A 485 0.49 -29.41 14.34
N ALA A 486 0.39 -30.61 14.85
CA ALA A 486 -0.49 -30.94 15.96
C ALA A 486 -0.21 -30.16 17.26
N ASN A 487 0.96 -29.56 17.37
CA ASN A 487 1.39 -28.77 18.52
C ASN A 487 1.55 -27.28 18.20
N TRP A 488 1.15 -26.84 17.01
CA TRP A 488 1.19 -25.43 16.68
C TRP A 488 0.13 -24.66 17.47
N PRO A 489 0.40 -23.41 17.84
CA PRO A 489 -0.58 -22.53 18.43
C PRO A 489 -1.60 -22.14 17.35
N LEU A 490 -2.60 -22.99 17.21
CA LEU A 490 -3.69 -22.77 16.29
C LEU A 490 -4.73 -21.95 16.99
N ILE A 491 -5.01 -20.84 16.40
CA ILE A 491 -6.08 -20.01 16.89
C ILE A 491 -7.11 -19.94 15.81
N ASN A 492 -8.35 -19.93 16.26
CA ASN A 492 -9.47 -19.82 15.35
C ASN A 492 -9.40 -18.48 14.58
N PRO A 493 -10.07 -18.36 13.45
CA PRO A 493 -10.05 -17.14 12.63
C PRO A 493 -10.46 -15.88 13.37
N THR A 494 -11.22 -16.00 14.47
CA THR A 494 -11.70 -14.85 15.24
C THR A 494 -10.63 -14.26 16.16
N GLU A 495 -9.62 -15.04 16.52
CA GLU A 495 -8.53 -14.58 17.39
C GLU A 495 -7.26 -14.23 16.62
N GLN A 496 -7.13 -14.69 15.37
CA GLN A 496 -6.07 -14.35 14.41
C GLN A 496 -4.65 -14.36 15.00
N LEU A 497 -4.28 -15.41 15.74
CA LEU A 497 -2.94 -15.58 16.31
C LEU A 497 -2.29 -16.86 15.74
N GLY A 498 -1.00 -17.04 15.97
CA GLY A 498 -0.27 -18.22 15.53
C GLY A 498 -0.34 -18.43 14.01
N GLU A 499 -0.72 -19.63 13.59
CA GLU A 499 -0.77 -20.00 12.17
C GLU A 499 -1.77 -19.19 11.36
N ALA A 500 -2.93 -18.86 11.93
CA ALA A 500 -3.92 -18.02 11.26
C ALA A 500 -3.30 -16.65 10.93
N TYR A 501 -2.59 -16.06 11.87
CA TYR A 501 -1.97 -14.75 11.69
C TYR A 501 -0.81 -14.77 10.67
N ARG A 502 0.01 -15.81 10.71
CA ARG A 502 1.07 -16.03 9.73
C ARG A 502 0.51 -16.03 8.31
N ARG A 503 -0.61 -16.72 8.11
CA ARG A 503 -1.25 -16.86 6.79
C ARG A 503 -1.99 -15.61 6.35
N CYS A 504 -2.81 -15.02 7.22
CA CYS A 504 -3.64 -13.88 6.82
C CYS A 504 -2.84 -12.59 6.63
N CYS A 505 -1.89 -12.36 7.55
CA CYS A 505 -1.60 -11.00 7.91
C CYS A 505 -0.11 -10.63 7.81
N THR A 506 0.78 -11.63 7.61
CA THR A 506 2.22 -11.40 7.50
C THR A 506 2.82 -11.95 6.21
N SER A 507 3.03 -13.27 6.13
CA SER A 507 3.87 -13.90 5.10
C SER A 507 3.43 -13.61 3.67
N VAL A 508 2.14 -13.50 3.44
CA VAL A 508 1.56 -13.21 2.12
C VAL A 508 2.01 -11.86 1.57
N SER A 509 2.23 -10.86 2.43
CA SER A 509 2.60 -9.51 2.01
C SER A 509 4.07 -9.37 1.62
N TRP A 510 4.92 -10.32 1.99
CA TRP A 510 6.37 -10.25 1.73
C TRP A 510 6.79 -10.75 0.35
N VAL A 511 5.88 -11.41 -0.38
CA VAL A 511 6.17 -12.00 -1.70
C VAL A 511 6.64 -10.95 -2.70
N GLY A 512 5.92 -9.83 -2.79
CA GLY A 512 6.29 -8.77 -3.72
C GLY A 512 7.54 -8.00 -3.29
N GLU A 513 7.76 -7.83 -1.98
CA GLU A 513 8.98 -7.20 -1.46
C GLU A 513 10.22 -8.03 -1.80
N ALA A 514 10.17 -9.35 -1.54
CA ALA A 514 11.26 -10.25 -1.89
C ALA A 514 11.55 -10.26 -3.38
N LEU A 515 10.50 -10.33 -4.22
CA LEU A 515 10.66 -10.29 -5.68
C LEU A 515 11.28 -8.97 -6.15
N ALA A 516 10.83 -7.82 -5.62
CA ALA A 516 11.39 -6.53 -6.00
C ALA A 516 12.89 -6.44 -5.68
N ILE A 517 13.32 -6.94 -4.53
CA ILE A 517 14.73 -6.96 -4.15
C ILE A 517 15.54 -7.95 -5.01
N HIS A 518 14.99 -9.11 -5.34
CA HIS A 518 15.61 -10.05 -6.28
C HIS A 518 15.84 -9.42 -7.66
N LEU A 519 14.83 -8.74 -8.18
CA LEU A 519 14.91 -8.06 -9.48
C LEU A 519 15.89 -6.88 -9.49
N LEU A 520 16.15 -6.26 -8.35
CA LEU A 520 17.19 -5.24 -8.16
C LEU A 520 18.57 -5.84 -7.87
N HIS A 521 18.69 -7.15 -7.72
CA HIS A 521 19.92 -7.84 -7.29
C HIS A 521 20.48 -7.25 -5.98
N ALA A 522 19.60 -6.96 -5.02
CA ALA A 522 19.89 -6.21 -3.80
C ALA A 522 19.73 -7.03 -2.51
N GLU A 523 19.74 -8.37 -2.58
CA GLU A 523 19.59 -9.28 -1.43
C GLU A 523 20.69 -9.06 -0.38
N ASN A 524 21.91 -8.81 -0.83
CA ASN A 524 23.02 -8.49 0.05
C ASN A 524 22.84 -7.16 0.79
N ILE A 525 22.11 -6.21 0.22
CA ILE A 525 21.77 -4.93 0.83
C ILE A 525 20.62 -5.09 1.83
N TRP A 526 19.68 -5.99 1.55
CA TRP A 526 18.64 -6.36 2.53
C TRP A 526 19.26 -6.92 3.82
N ASN A 527 20.38 -7.61 3.72
CA ASN A 527 21.19 -8.08 4.84
C ASN A 527 20.46 -9.03 5.83
N HIS A 528 19.49 -9.79 5.34
CA HIS A 528 18.80 -10.82 6.12
C HIS A 528 18.36 -11.98 5.21
N PRO A 529 19.28 -12.93 4.89
CA PRO A 529 18.99 -14.00 3.92
C PRO A 529 17.83 -14.90 4.34
N ALA A 530 17.55 -15.04 5.64
CA ALA A 530 16.41 -15.82 6.11
C ALA A 530 15.07 -15.33 5.58
N PHE A 531 14.93 -14.03 5.25
CA PHE A 531 13.74 -13.46 4.65
C PHE A 531 13.45 -14.08 3.28
N PHE A 532 14.46 -14.14 2.41
CA PHE A 532 14.31 -14.68 1.06
C PHE A 532 14.07 -16.19 1.07
N ASP A 533 14.88 -16.92 1.85
CA ASP A 533 14.70 -18.37 2.01
C ASP A 533 13.30 -18.70 2.56
N TYR A 534 12.76 -17.86 3.44
CA TYR A 534 11.41 -18.02 3.97
C TYR A 534 10.34 -17.76 2.91
N VAL A 535 10.47 -16.69 2.11
CA VAL A 535 9.49 -16.37 1.06
C VAL A 535 9.54 -17.41 -0.06
N ASP A 536 10.72 -17.87 -0.48
CA ASP A 536 10.86 -18.97 -1.43
C ASP A 536 10.19 -20.25 -0.91
N ARG A 537 10.42 -20.59 0.35
CA ARG A 537 9.71 -21.69 1.02
C ARG A 537 8.20 -21.45 1.03
N TRP A 538 7.75 -20.25 1.40
CA TRP A 538 6.34 -19.87 1.41
C TRP A 538 5.65 -20.12 0.06
N MET A 539 6.33 -19.80 -1.03
CA MET A 539 5.80 -19.92 -2.39
C MET A 539 5.88 -21.33 -2.97
N THR A 540 6.72 -22.22 -2.43
CA THR A 540 7.01 -23.54 -3.04
C THR A 540 6.66 -24.73 -2.15
N GLU A 541 6.52 -24.56 -0.83
CA GLU A 541 6.27 -25.67 0.11
C GLU A 541 4.86 -26.24 -0.08
N ASP A 542 4.77 -27.58 -0.12
CA ASP A 542 3.49 -28.28 -0.02
C ASP A 542 3.08 -28.39 1.46
N ASP A 543 2.06 -27.67 1.84
CA ASP A 543 1.51 -27.67 3.20
C ASP A 543 0.21 -28.45 3.36
N THR A 544 -0.16 -29.27 2.37
CA THR A 544 -1.40 -30.08 2.38
C THR A 544 -1.53 -30.92 3.66
N GLN A 545 -0.44 -31.53 4.10
CA GLN A 545 -0.44 -32.32 5.32
C GLN A 545 -0.62 -31.45 6.57
N ALA A 546 0.06 -30.30 6.66
CA ALA A 546 -0.11 -29.37 7.78
C ALA A 546 -1.56 -28.88 7.87
N ILE A 547 -2.17 -28.52 6.75
CA ILE A 547 -3.58 -28.11 6.68
C ILE A 547 -4.50 -29.24 7.15
N ALA A 548 -4.25 -30.48 6.74
CA ALA A 548 -5.04 -31.64 7.17
C ALA A 548 -4.96 -31.88 8.70
N GLU A 549 -3.76 -31.78 9.29
CA GLU A 549 -3.56 -31.92 10.73
C GLU A 549 -4.19 -30.76 11.51
N ILE A 550 -4.08 -29.53 11.01
CA ILE A 550 -4.74 -28.35 11.57
C ILE A 550 -6.26 -28.54 11.58
N ARG A 551 -6.82 -29.00 10.45
CA ARG A 551 -8.27 -29.29 10.33
C ARG A 551 -8.72 -30.36 11.30
N ALA A 552 -7.96 -31.44 11.42
CA ALA A 552 -8.27 -32.52 12.35
C ALA A 552 -8.28 -32.05 13.82
N GLN A 553 -7.39 -31.14 14.18
CA GLN A 553 -7.23 -30.64 15.53
C GLN A 553 -8.24 -29.53 15.90
N SER A 554 -8.44 -28.57 15.00
CA SER A 554 -9.23 -27.36 15.27
C SER A 554 -10.60 -27.35 14.61
N GLY A 555 -10.87 -28.25 13.66
CA GLY A 555 -12.05 -28.22 12.80
C GLY A 555 -11.99 -27.13 11.73
N PHE A 556 -10.92 -26.35 11.65
CA PHE A 556 -10.78 -25.22 10.76
C PHE A 556 -10.05 -25.59 9.46
N ASP A 557 -10.65 -25.24 8.32
CA ASP A 557 -10.11 -25.55 7.00
C ASP A 557 -9.39 -24.34 6.38
N TYR A 558 -8.08 -24.32 6.47
CA TYR A 558 -7.26 -23.30 5.86
C TYR A 558 -7.24 -23.37 4.32
N SER A 559 -7.51 -24.52 3.72
CA SER A 559 -7.45 -24.66 2.26
C SER A 559 -8.52 -23.84 1.53
N ALA A 560 -9.67 -23.59 2.16
CA ALA A 560 -10.77 -22.87 1.54
C ALA A 560 -10.56 -21.35 1.46
N ASN A 561 -9.83 -20.79 2.43
CA ASN A 561 -9.73 -19.33 2.60
C ASN A 561 -8.29 -18.81 2.75
N TRP A 562 -7.31 -19.69 2.93
CA TRP A 562 -5.99 -19.36 3.42
C TRP A 562 -4.89 -20.20 2.75
N GLU A 563 -5.03 -20.47 1.46
CA GLU A 563 -4.00 -21.19 0.69
C GLU A 563 -2.69 -20.38 0.72
N ARG A 564 -1.55 -21.00 0.61
CA ARG A 564 -0.27 -20.35 0.57
C ARG A 564 0.01 -19.70 -0.77
N GLN A 565 0.02 -20.41 -1.80
CA GLN A 565 0.44 -19.96 -3.13
C GLN A 565 -0.65 -19.13 -3.79
N GLY A 566 -0.31 -17.95 -4.27
CA GLY A 566 -1.22 -17.09 -4.98
C GLY A 566 -2.22 -16.31 -4.11
N GLN A 567 -1.85 -16.03 -2.86
CA GLN A 567 -2.76 -15.55 -1.85
C GLN A 567 -2.78 -14.10 -1.54
N THR A 568 -2.35 -13.32 -2.43
CA THR A 568 -2.76 -11.93 -2.46
C THR A 568 -4.29 -11.78 -2.61
N ARG A 569 -5.05 -12.87 -2.66
CA ARG A 569 -6.46 -12.88 -3.01
C ARG A 569 -7.41 -12.36 -1.96
N PHE A 570 -7.19 -12.74 -0.71
CA PHE A 570 -8.29 -12.70 0.25
C PHE A 570 -8.55 -11.29 0.81
N TRP A 571 -7.48 -10.57 1.13
CA TRP A 571 -7.58 -9.24 1.75
C TRP A 571 -7.56 -8.08 0.77
N LEU A 572 -7.05 -8.30 -0.43
CA LEU A 572 -6.86 -7.26 -1.42
C LEU A 572 -8.03 -7.05 -2.37
N GLN A 573 -9.06 -7.87 -2.32
CA GLN A 573 -10.18 -7.79 -3.27
C GLN A 573 -10.90 -6.44 -3.26
N GLY A 574 -10.85 -5.70 -2.17
CA GLY A 574 -11.46 -4.38 -2.05
C GLY A 574 -10.49 -3.23 -2.34
N GLU A 575 -9.23 -3.34 -1.89
CA GLU A 575 -8.24 -2.27 -1.99
C GLU A 575 -7.39 -2.34 -3.26
N PHE A 576 -7.05 -3.57 -3.70
CA PHE A 576 -6.22 -3.79 -4.88
C PHE A 576 -6.91 -4.78 -5.83
N PRO A 577 -7.77 -4.30 -6.73
CA PRO A 577 -8.56 -5.17 -7.62
C PRO A 577 -7.70 -6.04 -8.56
N GLN A 578 -6.41 -5.73 -8.70
CA GLN A 578 -5.43 -6.46 -9.52
C GLN A 578 -4.49 -7.33 -8.66
N TYR A 579 -5.00 -7.92 -7.59
CA TYR A 579 -4.20 -8.72 -6.64
C TYR A 579 -3.37 -9.85 -7.28
N THR A 580 -3.76 -10.36 -8.43
CA THR A 580 -3.01 -11.39 -9.16
C THR A 580 -1.69 -10.86 -9.74
N PHE A 581 -1.49 -9.56 -9.80
CA PHE A 581 -0.30 -8.94 -10.41
C PHE A 581 1.00 -9.40 -9.74
N ILE A 582 1.07 -9.43 -8.41
CA ILE A 582 2.27 -9.89 -7.69
C ILE A 582 2.53 -11.36 -7.99
N ASP A 583 1.50 -12.20 -8.01
CA ASP A 583 1.62 -13.63 -8.32
C ASP A 583 2.07 -13.86 -9.76
N ASP A 584 1.52 -13.11 -10.71
CA ASP A 584 1.91 -13.18 -12.11
C ASP A 584 3.36 -12.75 -12.31
N MET A 585 3.78 -11.68 -11.61
CA MET A 585 5.18 -11.23 -11.59
C MET A 585 6.11 -12.29 -11.00
N TRP A 586 5.73 -12.88 -9.85
CA TRP A 586 6.52 -13.95 -9.23
C TRP A 586 6.70 -15.15 -10.18
N LYS A 587 5.61 -15.66 -10.74
CA LYS A 587 5.66 -16.80 -11.67
C LYS A 587 6.50 -16.56 -12.92
N SER A 588 6.59 -15.31 -13.36
CA SER A 588 7.28 -14.96 -14.61
C SER A 588 8.74 -14.60 -14.40
N TYR A 589 9.13 -14.12 -13.23
CA TYR A 589 10.41 -13.48 -13.01
C TYR A 589 11.18 -13.99 -11.78
N ARG A 590 10.62 -14.93 -10.99
CA ARG A 590 11.34 -15.65 -9.94
C ARG A 590 11.70 -17.05 -10.40
#